data_8c8ad8d848cb3d30a5f2311a03a066f6
#
_entry.id   8c8ad8d848cb3d30a5f2311a03a066f6
#
_cell.length_a   1.000
_cell.length_b   1.000
_cell.length_c   1.000
_cell.angle_alpha   90.00
_cell.angle_beta   90.00
_cell.angle_gamma   90.00
#
_symmetry.space_group_name_H-M   'P 1'
#
loop_
_entity.id
_entity.type
_entity.pdbx_description
1 polymer ?
#
loop_
_entity_poly.entity_id
_entity_poly.type
_entity_poly.pdbx_seq_one_letter_code
_entity_poly.pdbx_strand_id
1 'polypeptide(L)'
;MKRRDFLIKSSMASSVVLVPSFMKAFESLDPRLFGYKKLVVIQLSGGNDGLNTLIPYRNDLYYSNRPGISIPKNRLIDMNGELGLNENLSPLKALYDKGYLSIINNVGYPNPNRSHFRSTDIWHTASNASEYLDSGWMGRYIDKYGKKPYTGIEVDDSLSLILKGRTINGVATKDAKKMFNNAKTPFFSKVLETQTEMHLSEHNLGYLYKTMVGAK
;
A
#
# COMPACT_ATOMS: atom_id res chain seq x y z
N MET A 1 -21.41 33.88 18.59
CA MET A 1 -20.95 32.86 17.63
C MET A 1 -21.97 32.79 16.50
N LYS A 2 -21.56 32.99 15.23
CA LYS A 2 -22.50 32.91 14.10
C LYS A 2 -22.89 31.45 13.87
N ARG A 3 -24.15 31.18 13.47
CA ARG A 3 -24.68 29.82 13.22
C ARG A 3 -23.79 29.01 12.28
N ARG A 4 -23.17 29.66 11.29
CA ARG A 4 -22.25 29.04 10.34
C ARG A 4 -20.96 28.55 11.02
N ASP A 5 -20.41 29.33 11.97
CA ASP A 5 -19.19 28.94 12.70
C ASP A 5 -19.45 27.79 13.66
N PHE A 6 -20.67 27.70 14.20
CA PHE A 6 -21.10 26.57 15.01
C PHE A 6 -21.20 25.29 14.17
N LEU A 7 -21.80 25.35 12.98
CA LEU A 7 -21.91 24.19 12.09
C LEU A 7 -20.55 23.69 11.60
N ILE A 8 -19.65 24.59 11.24
CA ILE A 8 -18.28 24.22 10.82
C ILE A 8 -17.51 23.59 11.97
N LYS A 9 -17.57 24.16 13.17
CA LYS A 9 -16.88 23.61 14.35
C LYS A 9 -17.52 22.30 14.83
N SER A 10 -18.82 22.13 14.70
CA SER A 10 -19.52 20.88 15.05
C SER A 10 -19.22 19.77 14.04
N SER A 11 -19.11 20.07 12.74
CA SER A 11 -18.76 19.10 11.71
C SER A 11 -17.28 18.65 11.84
N MET A 12 -16.39 19.56 12.23
CA MET A 12 -15.00 19.21 12.57
C MET A 12 -14.92 18.36 13.85
N ALA A 13 -15.73 18.66 14.86
CA ALA A 13 -15.77 17.87 16.09
C ALA A 13 -16.36 16.48 15.87
N SER A 14 -17.36 16.33 14.98
CA SER A 14 -17.96 15.02 14.67
C SER A 14 -17.03 14.15 13.80
N SER A 15 -16.19 14.73 12.95
CA SER A 15 -15.19 13.97 12.18
C SER A 15 -14.11 13.34 13.07
N VAL A 16 -13.80 13.95 14.22
CA VAL A 16 -12.84 13.38 15.20
C VAL A 16 -13.44 12.18 15.94
N VAL A 17 -14.76 12.13 16.11
CA VAL A 17 -15.44 11.00 16.78
C VAL A 17 -15.49 9.75 15.87
N LEU A 18 -15.42 9.94 14.55
CA LEU A 18 -15.43 8.84 13.57
C LEU A 18 -14.02 8.30 13.25
N VAL A 19 -12.96 8.87 13.82
CA VAL A 19 -11.61 8.31 13.68
C VAL A 19 -11.55 7.01 14.49
N PRO A 20 -11.32 5.86 13.83
CA PRO A 20 -11.19 4.59 14.53
C PRO A 20 -10.18 4.67 15.66
N SER A 21 -10.49 4.07 16.81
CA SER A 21 -9.65 4.15 18.02
C SER A 21 -8.19 3.69 17.80
N PHE A 22 -7.96 2.80 16.84
CA PHE A 22 -6.62 2.38 16.47
C PHE A 22 -5.80 3.51 15.81
N MET A 23 -6.43 4.43 15.07
CA MET A 23 -5.73 5.59 14.48
C MET A 23 -5.30 6.59 15.57
N LYS A 24 -6.12 6.77 16.62
CA LYS A 24 -5.73 7.58 17.79
C LYS A 24 -4.53 6.97 18.52
N ALA A 25 -4.44 5.65 18.56
CA ALA A 25 -3.28 4.96 19.13
C ALA A 25 -2.00 5.24 18.33
N PHE A 26 -2.08 5.45 17.02
CA PHE A 26 -0.93 5.85 16.19
C PHE A 26 -0.48 7.31 16.45
N GLU A 27 -1.40 8.22 16.72
CA GLU A 27 -1.05 9.62 17.03
C GLU A 27 -0.36 9.79 18.38
N SER A 28 -0.66 8.91 19.35
CA SER A 28 -0.07 8.96 20.69
C SER A 28 1.31 8.29 20.80
N LEU A 29 1.76 7.63 19.75
CA LEU A 29 3.02 6.91 19.76
C LEU A 29 4.17 7.87 19.42
N ASP A 30 5.05 8.16 20.39
CA ASP A 30 6.28 8.91 20.14
C ASP A 30 7.14 8.15 19.11
N PRO A 31 7.41 8.73 17.92
CA PRO A 31 8.21 8.08 16.89
C PRO A 31 9.60 7.64 17.39
N ARG A 32 10.11 8.26 18.46
CA ARG A 32 11.40 7.95 19.07
C ARG A 32 11.39 6.65 19.86
N LEU A 33 10.21 6.18 20.31
CA LEU A 33 10.06 4.94 21.08
C LEU A 33 10.06 3.68 20.19
N PHE A 34 9.90 3.82 18.88
CA PHE A 34 9.60 2.70 17.98
C PHE A 34 10.74 2.31 17.05
N GLY A 35 11.93 2.86 17.17
CA GLY A 35 13.00 2.53 16.23
C GLY A 35 12.51 2.60 14.74
N TYR A 36 13.33 2.21 13.80
CA TYR A 36 12.95 2.21 12.39
C TYR A 36 11.98 1.05 12.08
N LYS A 37 10.66 1.30 12.17
CA LYS A 37 9.66 0.34 11.75
C LYS A 37 9.68 0.20 10.22
N LYS A 38 9.60 -1.03 9.75
CA LYS A 38 9.52 -1.35 8.32
C LYS A 38 8.10 -1.81 8.02
N LEU A 39 7.47 -1.19 7.02
CA LEU A 39 6.21 -1.64 6.45
C LEU A 39 6.51 -2.42 5.17
N VAL A 40 6.04 -3.65 5.10
CA VAL A 40 6.08 -4.46 3.88
C VAL A 40 4.65 -4.59 3.36
N VAL A 41 4.43 -4.17 2.11
CA VAL A 41 3.14 -4.32 1.41
C VAL A 41 3.32 -5.39 0.35
N ILE A 42 2.49 -6.42 0.41
CA ILE A 42 2.45 -7.50 -0.58
C ILE A 42 1.14 -7.37 -1.35
N GLN A 43 1.24 -6.95 -2.61
CA GLN A 43 0.08 -6.83 -3.50
C GLN A 43 -0.04 -8.10 -4.34
N LEU A 44 -1.23 -8.71 -4.31
CA LEU A 44 -1.56 -9.87 -5.16
C LEU A 44 -2.13 -9.36 -6.50
N SER A 45 -1.24 -8.92 -7.39
CA SER A 45 -1.60 -8.21 -8.63
C SER A 45 -2.33 -9.07 -9.67
N GLY A 46 -2.17 -10.39 -9.61
CA GLY A 46 -2.87 -11.33 -10.51
C GLY A 46 -4.35 -11.54 -10.17
N GLY A 47 -4.82 -10.90 -9.12
CA GLY A 47 -6.14 -11.13 -8.53
C GLY A 47 -6.12 -12.24 -7.49
N ASN A 48 -6.88 -12.03 -6.43
CA ASN A 48 -7.06 -13.00 -5.36
C ASN A 48 -8.54 -13.32 -5.19
N ASP A 49 -8.89 -14.59 -5.15
CA ASP A 49 -10.23 -15.02 -4.74
C ASP A 49 -10.35 -14.94 -3.21
N GLY A 50 -10.84 -13.83 -2.72
CA GLY A 50 -10.97 -13.57 -1.29
C GLY A 50 -11.86 -14.60 -0.57
N LEU A 51 -12.90 -15.11 -1.25
CA LEU A 51 -13.79 -16.13 -0.70
C LEU A 51 -13.15 -17.54 -0.66
N ASN A 52 -12.07 -17.77 -1.42
CA ASN A 52 -11.27 -18.99 -1.35
C ASN A 52 -9.97 -18.79 -0.59
N THR A 53 -9.68 -17.58 -0.15
CA THR A 53 -8.61 -17.27 0.82
C THR A 53 -9.11 -17.41 2.24
N LEU A 54 -10.22 -16.75 2.55
CA LEU A 54 -10.93 -16.87 3.82
C LEU A 54 -12.38 -17.27 3.54
N ILE A 55 -12.68 -18.53 3.83
CA ILE A 55 -13.88 -19.24 3.39
C ILE A 55 -14.98 -19.10 4.44
N PRO A 56 -16.14 -18.51 4.10
CA PRO A 56 -17.30 -18.48 5.00
C PRO A 56 -18.03 -19.83 4.98
N TYR A 57 -17.39 -20.86 5.54
CA TYR A 57 -17.76 -22.26 5.38
C TYR A 57 -19.10 -22.66 6.05
N ARG A 58 -19.68 -21.76 6.87
CA ARG A 58 -21.03 -21.94 7.42
C ARG A 58 -22.10 -21.26 6.59
N ASN A 59 -21.74 -20.47 5.59
CA ASN A 59 -22.69 -19.79 4.73
C ASN A 59 -23.03 -20.65 3.51
N ASP A 60 -24.25 -21.14 3.46
CA ASP A 60 -24.74 -21.99 2.35
C ASP A 60 -24.71 -21.27 0.99
N LEU A 61 -24.84 -19.95 0.98
CA LEU A 61 -24.73 -19.14 -0.23
C LEU A 61 -23.34 -19.23 -0.86
N TYR A 62 -22.29 -19.45 -0.07
CA TYR A 62 -20.95 -19.67 -0.59
C TYR A 62 -20.91 -20.93 -1.47
N TYR A 63 -21.52 -22.01 -1.02
CA TYR A 63 -21.50 -23.27 -1.75
C TYR A 63 -22.51 -23.25 -2.93
N SER A 64 -23.71 -22.71 -2.73
CA SER A 64 -24.75 -22.69 -3.76
C SER A 64 -24.39 -21.80 -4.95
N ASN A 65 -23.72 -20.67 -4.70
CA ASN A 65 -23.29 -19.76 -5.77
C ASN A 65 -21.92 -20.12 -6.38
N ARG A 66 -21.20 -21.10 -5.82
CA ARG A 66 -19.85 -21.49 -6.25
C ARG A 66 -19.68 -23.00 -6.36
N PRO A 67 -20.60 -23.74 -7.03
CA PRO A 67 -20.63 -25.21 -6.96
C PRO A 67 -19.37 -25.89 -7.51
N GLY A 68 -18.67 -25.23 -8.48
CA GLY A 68 -17.47 -25.78 -9.11
C GLY A 68 -16.15 -25.33 -8.50
N ILE A 69 -16.15 -24.27 -7.64
CA ILE A 69 -14.93 -23.64 -7.14
C ILE A 69 -14.94 -23.43 -5.62
N SER A 70 -16.00 -23.83 -4.94
CA SER A 70 -16.03 -23.78 -3.47
C SER A 70 -15.07 -24.79 -2.87
N ILE A 71 -14.46 -24.40 -1.75
CA ILE A 71 -13.54 -25.28 -0.99
C ILE A 71 -14.36 -26.05 0.05
N PRO A 72 -14.30 -27.39 0.04
CA PRO A 72 -15.06 -28.20 0.98
C PRO A 72 -14.52 -28.06 2.41
N LYS A 73 -15.38 -28.32 3.39
CA LYS A 73 -15.08 -28.11 4.84
C LYS A 73 -13.86 -28.92 5.34
N ASN A 74 -13.55 -30.02 4.72
CA ASN A 74 -12.39 -30.84 5.09
C ASN A 74 -11.04 -30.35 4.53
N ARG A 75 -11.07 -29.28 3.71
CA ARG A 75 -9.88 -28.65 3.10
C ARG A 75 -9.66 -27.21 3.55
N LEU A 76 -10.11 -26.88 4.71
CA LEU A 76 -9.89 -25.57 5.31
C LEU A 76 -9.40 -25.71 6.75
N ILE A 77 -8.82 -24.65 7.27
CA ILE A 77 -8.36 -24.54 8.65
C ILE A 77 -9.34 -23.62 9.37
N ASP A 78 -10.06 -24.14 10.35
CA ASP A 78 -10.99 -23.33 11.13
C ASP A 78 -10.27 -22.17 11.86
N MET A 79 -10.84 -20.98 11.77
CA MET A 79 -10.28 -19.77 12.39
C MET A 79 -11.07 -19.39 13.66
N ASN A 80 -12.39 -19.42 13.58
CA ASN A 80 -13.26 -18.91 14.65
C ASN A 80 -14.63 -19.61 14.69
N GLY A 81 -14.78 -20.77 14.09
CA GLY A 81 -16.04 -21.49 14.03
C GLY A 81 -17.00 -21.04 12.94
N GLU A 82 -16.71 -19.98 12.19
CA GLU A 82 -17.52 -19.45 11.08
C GLU A 82 -16.74 -19.29 9.79
N LEU A 83 -15.48 -18.90 9.91
CA LEU A 83 -14.56 -18.65 8.81
C LEU A 83 -13.41 -19.65 8.84
N GLY A 84 -13.05 -20.13 7.69
CA GLY A 84 -11.91 -21.05 7.51
C GLY A 84 -10.85 -20.44 6.60
N LEU A 85 -9.61 -20.58 6.97
CA LEU A 85 -8.48 -20.22 6.12
C LEU A 85 -8.21 -21.34 5.12
N ASN A 86 -7.85 -20.99 3.89
CA ASN A 86 -7.38 -21.95 2.89
C ASN A 86 -6.23 -22.80 3.46
N GLU A 87 -6.26 -24.11 3.27
CA GLU A 87 -5.25 -25.04 3.82
C GLU A 87 -3.80 -24.70 3.41
N ASN A 88 -3.62 -24.13 2.19
CA ASN A 88 -2.32 -23.68 1.71
C ASN A 88 -1.75 -22.48 2.48
N LEU A 89 -2.57 -21.80 3.27
CA LEU A 89 -2.18 -20.67 4.10
C LEU A 89 -1.96 -21.09 5.58
N SER A 90 -1.77 -22.38 5.84
CA SER A 90 -1.55 -22.91 7.20
C SER A 90 -0.51 -22.15 8.04
N PRO A 91 0.61 -21.62 7.50
CA PRO A 91 1.54 -20.83 8.30
C PRO A 91 0.93 -19.57 8.91
N LEU A 92 -0.10 -18.99 8.28
CA LEU A 92 -0.79 -17.79 8.79
C LEU A 92 -1.64 -18.10 10.02
N LYS A 93 -2.12 -19.35 10.18
CA LYS A 93 -2.89 -19.75 11.37
C LYS A 93 -2.10 -19.56 12.65
N ALA A 94 -0.82 -19.95 12.65
CA ALA A 94 0.05 -19.77 13.81
C ALA A 94 0.27 -18.29 14.18
N LEU A 95 0.28 -17.38 13.20
CA LEU A 95 0.36 -15.94 13.44
C LEU A 95 -0.96 -15.41 13.98
N TYR A 96 -2.09 -15.90 13.47
CA TYR A 96 -3.41 -15.53 13.93
C TYR A 96 -3.61 -15.91 15.40
N ASP A 97 -3.26 -17.16 15.77
CA ASP A 97 -3.40 -17.66 17.14
C ASP A 97 -2.53 -16.90 18.16
N LYS A 98 -1.41 -16.35 17.69
CA LYS A 98 -0.54 -15.47 18.50
C LYS A 98 -0.97 -14.01 18.53
N GLY A 99 -2.05 -13.65 17.84
CA GLY A 99 -2.53 -12.27 17.74
C GLY A 99 -1.68 -11.36 16.84
N TYR A 100 -0.82 -11.92 15.98
CA TYR A 100 0.03 -11.18 15.06
C TYR A 100 -0.59 -10.99 13.67
N LEU A 101 -1.74 -11.59 13.42
CA LEU A 101 -2.48 -11.47 12.17
C LEU A 101 -3.87 -10.92 12.44
N SER A 102 -4.23 -9.85 11.76
CA SER A 102 -5.60 -9.35 11.66
C SER A 102 -6.10 -9.51 10.23
N ILE A 103 -7.35 -9.95 10.09
CA ILE A 103 -7.99 -10.13 8.79
C ILE A 103 -9.13 -9.12 8.68
N ILE A 104 -9.15 -8.35 7.61
CA ILE A 104 -10.16 -7.33 7.35
C ILE A 104 -10.90 -7.73 6.08
N ASN A 105 -12.16 -8.10 6.24
CA ASN A 105 -13.05 -8.46 5.14
C ASN A 105 -13.89 -7.26 4.68
N ASN A 106 -14.56 -7.42 3.54
CA ASN A 106 -15.46 -6.42 2.96
C ASN A 106 -14.79 -5.06 2.71
N VAL A 107 -13.50 -5.07 2.41
CA VAL A 107 -12.76 -3.88 2.02
C VAL A 107 -13.06 -3.56 0.56
N GLY A 108 -13.55 -2.36 0.31
CA GLY A 108 -13.93 -1.90 -1.01
C GLY A 108 -14.07 -0.38 -1.05
N TYR A 109 -14.61 0.13 -2.14
CA TYR A 109 -14.89 1.54 -2.32
C TYR A 109 -16.23 1.74 -3.04
N PRO A 110 -16.89 2.89 -2.88
CA PRO A 110 -18.15 3.19 -3.57
C PRO A 110 -17.98 3.21 -5.08
N ASN A 111 -19.01 2.73 -5.80
CA ASN A 111 -19.03 2.67 -7.27
C ASN A 111 -17.82 1.94 -7.88
N PRO A 112 -17.61 0.65 -7.54
CA PRO A 112 -16.40 -0.08 -7.93
C PRO A 112 -16.28 -0.18 -9.45
N ASN A 113 -15.07 0.04 -9.96
CA ASN A 113 -14.75 -0.14 -11.37
C ASN A 113 -14.35 -1.59 -11.65
N ARG A 114 -14.89 -2.19 -12.71
CA ARG A 114 -14.60 -3.58 -13.11
C ARG A 114 -13.29 -3.72 -13.91
N SER A 115 -12.70 -2.62 -14.38
CA SER A 115 -11.38 -2.66 -15.02
C SER A 115 -10.32 -2.96 -13.98
N HIS A 116 -9.54 -3.99 -14.18
CA HIS A 116 -8.42 -4.33 -13.31
C HIS A 116 -7.42 -3.18 -13.20
N PHE A 117 -7.11 -2.51 -14.30
CA PHE A 117 -6.19 -1.37 -14.33
C PHE A 117 -6.73 -0.21 -13.50
N ARG A 118 -7.97 0.20 -13.77
CA ARG A 118 -8.56 1.33 -13.04
C ARG A 118 -8.76 1.01 -11.55
N SER A 119 -9.17 -0.19 -11.24
CA SER A 119 -9.31 -0.65 -9.85
C SER A 119 -7.97 -0.61 -9.12
N THR A 120 -6.89 -1.04 -9.76
CA THR A 120 -5.54 -0.97 -9.21
C THR A 120 -5.11 0.48 -8.95
N ASP A 121 -5.37 1.40 -9.90
CA ASP A 121 -5.07 2.82 -9.71
C ASP A 121 -5.83 3.41 -8.50
N ILE A 122 -7.10 3.06 -8.32
CA ILE A 122 -7.90 3.52 -7.18
C ILE A 122 -7.29 3.02 -5.86
N TRP A 123 -6.89 1.75 -5.79
CA TRP A 123 -6.21 1.21 -4.62
C TRP A 123 -4.84 1.85 -4.39
N HIS A 124 -4.07 2.12 -5.44
CA HIS A 124 -2.77 2.77 -5.34
C HIS A 124 -2.87 4.23 -4.92
N THR A 125 -3.92 4.92 -5.35
CA THR A 125 -4.10 6.34 -5.05
C THR A 125 -4.96 6.59 -3.82
N ALA A 126 -5.74 5.60 -3.37
CA ALA A 126 -6.79 5.77 -2.37
C ALA A 126 -7.77 6.92 -2.75
N SER A 127 -8.05 7.07 -4.06
CA SER A 127 -8.98 8.05 -4.61
C SER A 127 -10.41 7.53 -4.67
N ASN A 128 -11.37 8.42 -4.91
CA ASN A 128 -12.70 8.01 -5.33
C ASN A 128 -12.66 7.39 -6.74
N ALA A 129 -13.68 6.60 -7.07
CA ALA A 129 -13.76 5.93 -8.38
C ALA A 129 -13.78 6.91 -9.58
N SER A 130 -14.35 8.11 -9.40
CA SER A 130 -14.44 9.18 -10.40
C SER A 130 -13.21 10.10 -10.45
N GLU A 131 -12.27 9.95 -9.51
CA GLU A 131 -11.11 10.83 -9.39
C GLU A 131 -9.85 10.15 -9.91
N TYR A 132 -9.09 10.87 -10.73
CA TYR A 132 -7.82 10.39 -11.28
C TYR A 132 -6.67 11.17 -10.66
N LEU A 133 -5.81 10.46 -9.92
CA LEU A 133 -4.63 11.04 -9.27
C LEU A 133 -3.36 10.47 -9.91
N ASP A 134 -2.34 11.30 -9.99
CA ASP A 134 -1.00 10.98 -10.48
C ASP A 134 -0.03 10.55 -9.38
N SER A 135 -0.48 10.59 -8.12
CA SER A 135 0.32 10.24 -6.93
C SER A 135 -0.37 9.19 -6.08
N GLY A 136 0.39 8.19 -5.64
CA GLY A 136 -0.05 7.13 -4.75
C GLY A 136 -0.14 7.56 -3.29
N TRP A 137 -0.91 6.84 -2.48
CA TRP A 137 -1.06 7.19 -1.06
C TRP A 137 0.25 7.00 -0.27
N MET A 138 1.05 5.98 -0.60
CA MET A 138 2.38 5.80 0.01
C MET A 138 3.35 6.87 -0.49
N GLY A 139 3.30 7.24 -1.77
CA GLY A 139 4.10 8.33 -2.32
C GLY A 139 3.82 9.66 -1.62
N ARG A 140 2.54 9.99 -1.37
CA ARG A 140 2.17 11.17 -0.58
C ARG A 140 2.65 11.10 0.87
N TYR A 141 2.67 9.90 1.46
CA TYR A 141 3.27 9.70 2.77
C TYR A 141 4.78 9.97 2.76
N ILE A 142 5.48 9.48 1.74
CA ILE A 142 6.93 9.73 1.55
C ILE A 142 7.20 11.22 1.34
N ASP A 143 6.39 11.93 0.56
CA ASP A 143 6.50 13.39 0.38
C ASP A 143 6.45 14.14 1.71
N LYS A 144 5.58 13.71 2.60
CA LYS A 144 5.37 14.40 3.88
C LYS A 144 6.39 14.04 4.95
N TYR A 145 6.79 12.78 5.03
CA TYR A 145 7.59 12.25 6.15
C TYR A 145 8.93 11.67 5.70
N GLY A 146 9.07 11.29 4.44
CA GLY A 146 10.31 10.77 3.86
C GLY A 146 11.28 11.90 3.56
N LYS A 147 12.55 11.66 3.83
CA LYS A 147 13.62 12.63 3.49
C LYS A 147 14.40 12.20 2.26
N LYS A 148 14.23 10.98 1.82
CA LYS A 148 15.05 10.34 0.78
C LYS A 148 14.25 9.38 -0.08
N PRO A 149 14.56 9.23 -1.38
CA PRO A 149 13.84 8.34 -2.29
C PRO A 149 13.79 6.88 -1.82
N TYR A 150 14.84 6.38 -1.21
CA TYR A 150 14.90 5.01 -0.69
C TYR A 150 14.07 4.78 0.58
N THR A 151 13.25 5.75 1.01
CA THR A 151 12.24 5.54 2.06
C THR A 151 11.18 4.55 1.59
N GLY A 152 10.90 4.47 0.29
CA GLY A 152 10.01 3.48 -0.32
C GLY A 152 10.75 2.70 -1.40
N ILE A 153 10.77 1.37 -1.26
CA ILE A 153 11.42 0.47 -2.22
C ILE A 153 10.37 -0.52 -2.73
N GLU A 154 10.31 -0.66 -4.03
CA GLU A 154 9.48 -1.65 -4.74
C GLU A 154 10.37 -2.69 -5.41
N VAL A 155 10.02 -3.96 -5.23
CA VAL A 155 10.75 -5.07 -5.87
C VAL A 155 10.09 -5.39 -7.21
N ASP A 156 10.32 -4.53 -8.20
CA ASP A 156 9.83 -4.68 -9.57
C ASP A 156 10.78 -3.96 -10.57
N ASP A 157 10.50 -4.12 -11.87
CA ASP A 157 11.23 -3.46 -12.96
C ASP A 157 10.83 -1.98 -13.13
N SER A 158 9.61 -1.63 -12.71
CA SER A 158 9.06 -0.29 -12.83
C SER A 158 8.38 0.15 -11.54
N LEU A 159 8.43 1.45 -11.26
CA LEU A 159 7.77 2.01 -10.09
C LEU A 159 6.26 2.10 -10.31
N SER A 160 5.51 1.44 -9.46
CA SER A 160 4.05 1.52 -9.48
C SER A 160 3.53 2.85 -8.93
N LEU A 161 2.27 3.16 -9.26
CA LEU A 161 1.65 4.41 -8.83
C LEU A 161 1.60 4.56 -7.31
N ILE A 162 1.56 3.46 -6.55
CA ILE A 162 1.45 3.50 -5.08
C ILE A 162 2.61 4.25 -4.41
N LEU A 163 3.83 4.16 -4.99
CA LEU A 163 5.04 4.81 -4.47
C LEU A 163 5.40 6.11 -5.20
N LYS A 164 4.58 6.56 -6.15
CA LYS A 164 4.77 7.86 -6.81
C LYS A 164 4.26 8.98 -5.91
N GLY A 165 5.15 9.85 -5.46
CA GLY A 165 4.82 11.10 -4.79
C GLY A 165 4.69 12.25 -5.77
N ARG A 166 4.41 13.44 -5.27
CA ARG A 166 4.44 14.70 -6.06
C ARG A 166 5.85 15.27 -6.13
N THR A 167 6.64 15.07 -5.08
CA THR A 167 7.98 15.64 -4.92
C THR A 167 9.03 14.54 -4.83
N ILE A 168 8.76 13.49 -4.07
CA ILE A 168 9.66 12.37 -3.82
C ILE A 168 8.95 11.08 -4.22
N ASN A 169 9.55 10.32 -5.11
CA ASN A 169 9.07 8.98 -5.46
C ASN A 169 9.83 7.91 -4.69
N GLY A 170 9.26 6.71 -4.56
CA GLY A 170 10.01 5.52 -4.18
C GLY A 170 10.98 5.06 -5.26
N VAL A 171 11.67 3.97 -5.05
CA VAL A 171 12.60 3.34 -5.98
C VAL A 171 12.12 1.95 -6.32
N ALA A 172 12.06 1.62 -7.61
CA ALA A 172 11.81 0.26 -8.06
C ALA A 172 13.12 -0.41 -8.46
N THR A 173 13.37 -1.63 -7.97
CA THR A 173 14.52 -2.44 -8.39
C THR A 173 14.30 -3.91 -8.02
N LYS A 174 14.62 -4.82 -8.95
CA LYS A 174 14.71 -6.27 -8.67
C LYS A 174 16.09 -6.67 -8.15
N ASP A 175 17.11 -5.86 -8.42
CA ASP A 175 18.50 -6.12 -8.04
C ASP A 175 19.20 -4.82 -7.63
N ALA A 176 19.17 -4.56 -6.34
CA ALA A 176 19.79 -3.37 -5.74
C ALA A 176 21.32 -3.37 -5.97
N LYS A 177 21.98 -4.54 -6.03
CA LYS A 177 23.43 -4.65 -6.28
C LYS A 177 23.77 -4.25 -7.72
N LYS A 178 22.98 -4.72 -8.69
CA LYS A 178 23.13 -4.34 -10.10
C LYS A 178 22.89 -2.86 -10.30
N MET A 179 21.85 -2.33 -9.68
CA MET A 179 21.54 -0.89 -9.72
C MET A 179 22.70 -0.05 -9.15
N PHE A 180 23.25 -0.44 -8.01
CA PHE A 180 24.39 0.23 -7.38
C PHE A 180 25.67 0.14 -8.25
N ASN A 181 25.94 -1.02 -8.83
CA ASN A 181 27.10 -1.20 -9.71
C ASN A 181 26.97 -0.38 -10.99
N ASN A 182 25.78 -0.30 -11.59
CA ASN A 182 25.50 0.53 -12.74
C ASN A 182 25.74 2.02 -12.43
N ALA A 183 25.36 2.47 -11.24
CA ALA A 183 25.58 3.86 -10.80
C ALA A 183 27.06 4.25 -10.71
N LYS A 184 27.96 3.28 -10.58
CA LYS A 184 29.43 3.49 -10.54
C LYS A 184 30.10 3.46 -11.91
N THR A 185 29.36 3.15 -12.97
CA THR A 185 29.97 3.11 -14.32
C THR A 185 30.36 4.53 -14.77
N PRO A 186 31.44 4.69 -15.57
CA PRO A 186 31.87 5.99 -16.06
C PRO A 186 30.79 6.76 -16.80
N PHE A 187 29.93 6.06 -17.51
CA PHE A 187 28.76 6.66 -18.19
C PHE A 187 27.81 7.34 -17.21
N PHE A 188 27.37 6.63 -16.16
CA PHE A 188 26.49 7.19 -15.17
C PHE A 188 27.14 8.26 -14.31
N SER A 189 28.44 8.09 -13.95
CA SER A 189 29.19 9.14 -13.26
C SER A 189 29.19 10.43 -14.05
N LYS A 190 29.44 10.34 -15.37
CA LYS A 190 29.46 11.51 -16.25
C LYS A 190 28.09 12.15 -16.44
N VAL A 191 27.03 11.35 -16.53
CA VAL A 191 25.62 11.84 -16.52
C VAL A 191 25.29 12.56 -15.21
N LEU A 192 25.80 12.06 -14.10
CA LEU A 192 25.61 12.67 -12.78
C LEU A 192 26.40 13.99 -12.64
N GLU A 193 27.55 14.11 -13.24
CA GLU A 193 28.39 15.33 -13.23
C GLU A 193 27.85 16.43 -14.14
N THR A 194 27.24 16.08 -15.27
CA THR A 194 26.73 17.04 -16.25
C THR A 194 25.39 17.62 -15.90
N GLN A 195 24.67 17.10 -14.89
CA GLN A 195 23.32 17.52 -14.55
C GLN A 195 23.22 18.49 -13.36
N THR A 196 24.29 19.17 -12.98
CA THR A 196 24.29 20.10 -11.86
C THR A 196 23.42 21.35 -12.06
N GLU A 197 22.98 21.67 -13.27
CA GLU A 197 22.24 22.91 -13.57
C GLU A 197 21.01 22.78 -14.49
N MET A 198 20.64 21.59 -14.97
CA MET A 198 19.45 21.45 -15.80
C MET A 198 18.20 21.21 -14.97
N HIS A 199 17.13 21.90 -15.33
CA HIS A 199 15.78 21.82 -14.76
C HIS A 199 15.37 20.38 -14.41
N LEU A 200 15.55 20.01 -13.15
CA LEU A 200 15.24 18.70 -12.59
C LEU A 200 13.72 18.45 -12.47
N SER A 201 12.89 19.31 -13.04
CA SER A 201 11.44 19.22 -13.03
C SER A 201 10.86 18.29 -14.10
N GLU A 202 11.62 17.96 -15.10
CA GLU A 202 11.14 17.12 -16.19
C GLU A 202 11.84 15.77 -16.20
N HIS A 203 11.10 14.77 -15.73
CA HIS A 203 11.23 13.36 -16.05
C HIS A 203 12.26 12.50 -15.28
N ASN A 204 12.12 11.22 -15.48
CA ASN A 204 12.78 10.09 -14.87
C ASN A 204 14.33 10.20 -14.68
N LEU A 205 15.02 11.00 -15.47
CA LEU A 205 16.47 11.20 -15.36
C LEU A 205 16.88 12.04 -14.14
N GLY A 206 16.16 13.14 -13.86
CA GLY A 206 16.43 13.95 -12.67
C GLY A 206 16.09 13.20 -11.38
N TYR A 207 15.10 12.33 -11.45
CA TYR A 207 14.75 11.45 -10.36
C TYR A 207 15.82 10.37 -10.13
N LEU A 208 16.29 9.73 -11.19
CA LEU A 208 17.37 8.74 -11.13
C LEU A 208 18.65 9.38 -10.54
N TYR A 209 18.95 10.61 -10.93
CA TYR A 209 20.06 11.39 -10.40
C TYR A 209 19.92 11.63 -8.89
N LYS A 210 18.79 12.16 -8.43
CA LYS A 210 18.54 12.40 -7.00
C LYS A 210 18.64 11.12 -6.17
N THR A 211 18.12 10.02 -6.72
CA THR A 211 18.13 8.70 -6.07
C THR A 211 19.56 8.17 -5.94
N MET A 212 20.36 8.31 -6.99
CA MET A 212 21.73 7.83 -7.01
C MET A 212 22.68 8.67 -6.15
N VAL A 213 22.53 10.00 -6.15
CA VAL A 213 23.31 10.90 -5.29
C VAL A 213 22.94 10.70 -3.82
N GLY A 214 21.68 10.44 -3.52
CA GLY A 214 21.23 10.16 -2.15
C GLY A 214 21.61 8.77 -1.62
N ALA A 215 22.09 7.88 -2.48
CA ALA A 215 22.54 6.53 -2.11
C ALA A 215 24.07 6.41 -1.88
N LYS A 216 24.83 7.49 -2.09
CA LYS A 216 26.22 7.64 -1.65
C LYS A 216 26.27 8.09 -0.20
#